data_b75e27e819b6e8a97a6ab4e8352237e9
#
_entry.id   b75e27e819b6e8a97a6ab4e8352237e9
#
_cell.length_a   1.000
_cell.length_b   1.000
_cell.length_c   1.000
_cell.angle_alpha   90.00
_cell.angle_beta   90.00
_cell.angle_gamma   90.00
#
_symmetry.space_group_name_H-M   'P 1'
#
loop_
_entity.id
_entity.type
_entity.pdbx_description
1 polymer ?
#
loop_
_entity_poly.entity_id
_entity_poly.type
_entity_poly.pdbx_seq_one_letter_code
_entity_poly.pdbx_strand_id
1 'polypeptide(L)'
;MERALALARQGVGLASPNPHVGCVMVRDGQIVGEGFHQYERRDHAEIVALKSAGEKARGATLYVNLEPCNHTGRTGPCTEAIIADGVRRVVAAMQDPNPATSGRGFERLRAANIETACGVLEDDARCLNEAFACWIRTKRPFVTLKSALTLDGQLTLPKSRQRKKSTWITSEESRAEVQRMRHASDALLTGIGTILADDPLLTDRSGLPRRQRLLRVILDAKLRLPPNSRVVKTADNDLVVFTAVPLNSPKARRLQKEGVEVLRIPATGGRMDLNAALTELGRREILSVLLEAGPTLNGTAVSTGVVHKLMLFYAPKFAGETGVPFAHMSAATQTPLPNLRVQQFGQDVAIQAYLQDVYRKM
;
A
#
# COMPACT_ATOMS: atom_id res chain seq x y z
N MET A 1 -8.91 -13.65 -17.26
CA MET A 1 -8.00 -13.12 -16.22
C MET A 1 -8.19 -11.62 -16.00
N GLU A 2 -8.30 -10.78 -17.00
CA GLU A 2 -8.57 -9.32 -16.82
C GLU A 2 -9.78 -9.06 -15.93
N ARG A 3 -10.87 -9.81 -16.13
CA ARG A 3 -12.06 -9.66 -15.27
C ARG A 3 -11.80 -10.08 -13.82
N ALA A 4 -11.02 -11.12 -13.57
CA ALA A 4 -10.62 -11.53 -12.22
C ALA A 4 -9.77 -10.43 -11.54
N LEU A 5 -8.82 -9.84 -12.27
CA LEU A 5 -8.04 -8.70 -11.79
C LEU A 5 -8.90 -7.45 -11.52
N ALA A 6 -9.89 -7.18 -12.37
CA ALA A 6 -10.83 -6.08 -12.16
C ALA A 6 -11.68 -6.28 -10.89
N LEU A 7 -12.10 -7.50 -10.61
CA LEU A 7 -12.79 -7.87 -9.36
C LEU A 7 -11.85 -7.74 -8.16
N ALA A 8 -10.60 -8.22 -8.27
CA ALA A 8 -9.61 -8.10 -7.20
C ALA A 8 -9.35 -6.63 -6.81
N ARG A 9 -9.33 -5.70 -7.78
CA ARG A 9 -9.20 -4.26 -7.53
C ARG A 9 -10.36 -3.68 -6.71
N GLN A 10 -11.56 -4.27 -6.74
CA GLN A 10 -12.66 -3.87 -5.87
C GLN A 10 -12.42 -4.19 -4.40
N GLY A 11 -11.48 -5.10 -4.10
CA GLY A 11 -11.02 -5.43 -2.74
C GLY A 11 -10.06 -4.41 -2.14
N VAL A 12 -9.56 -3.43 -2.91
CA VAL A 12 -8.66 -2.38 -2.41
C VAL A 12 -9.37 -1.57 -1.32
N GLY A 13 -8.69 -1.38 -0.19
CA GLY A 13 -9.27 -0.80 1.01
C GLY A 13 -10.15 -1.74 1.84
N LEU A 14 -10.55 -2.91 1.31
CA LEU A 14 -11.48 -3.85 1.97
C LEU A 14 -10.84 -5.19 2.36
N ALA A 15 -9.76 -5.61 1.70
CA ALA A 15 -9.16 -6.93 1.88
C ALA A 15 -8.04 -6.97 2.93
N SER A 16 -7.27 -5.88 3.12
CA SER A 16 -6.13 -5.85 4.05
C SER A 16 -6.49 -6.34 5.46
N PRO A 17 -5.65 -7.17 6.11
CA PRO A 17 -4.29 -7.60 5.75
C PRO A 17 -4.22 -8.81 4.80
N ASN A 18 -5.32 -9.23 4.20
CA ASN A 18 -5.34 -10.30 3.21
C ASN A 18 -5.01 -9.77 1.80
N PRO A 19 -4.58 -10.65 0.86
CA PRO A 19 -4.32 -10.25 -0.51
C PRO A 19 -5.60 -9.81 -1.23
N HIS A 20 -5.44 -9.00 -2.27
CA HIS A 20 -6.52 -8.64 -3.18
C HIS A 20 -6.74 -9.78 -4.17
N VAL A 21 -7.83 -10.51 -4.01
CA VAL A 21 -8.16 -11.67 -4.83
C VAL A 21 -9.52 -11.48 -5.49
N GLY A 22 -9.57 -11.81 -6.79
CA GLY A 22 -10.79 -11.87 -7.58
C GLY A 22 -10.82 -13.17 -8.38
N CYS A 23 -12.00 -13.72 -8.52
CA CYS A 23 -12.24 -15.00 -9.15
C CYS A 23 -13.40 -14.94 -10.14
N VAL A 24 -13.23 -15.59 -11.28
CA VAL A 24 -14.26 -15.72 -12.33
C VAL A 24 -14.37 -17.18 -12.75
N MET A 25 -15.57 -17.69 -12.82
CA MET A 25 -15.87 -19.03 -13.34
C MET A 25 -16.48 -18.94 -14.71
N VAL A 26 -15.95 -19.71 -15.64
CA VAL A 26 -16.40 -19.76 -17.04
C VAL A 26 -16.77 -21.19 -17.41
N ARG A 27 -17.97 -21.39 -17.98
CA ARG A 27 -18.44 -22.65 -18.55
C ARG A 27 -19.03 -22.37 -19.92
N ASP A 28 -18.65 -23.17 -20.90
CA ASP A 28 -19.15 -23.07 -22.28
C ASP A 28 -19.06 -21.62 -22.84
N GLY A 29 -17.94 -20.94 -22.56
CA GLY A 29 -17.68 -19.58 -22.99
C GLY A 29 -18.44 -18.48 -22.21
N GLN A 30 -19.29 -18.85 -21.25
CA GLN A 30 -20.10 -17.93 -20.48
C GLN A 30 -19.57 -17.79 -19.05
N ILE A 31 -19.57 -16.57 -18.49
CA ILE A 31 -19.30 -16.33 -17.08
C ILE A 31 -20.50 -16.85 -16.28
N VAL A 32 -20.26 -17.82 -15.39
CA VAL A 32 -21.28 -18.45 -14.55
C VAL A 32 -21.17 -18.10 -13.08
N GLY A 33 -20.04 -17.52 -12.64
CA GLY A 33 -19.85 -17.06 -11.28
C GLY A 33 -18.70 -16.07 -11.17
N GLU A 34 -18.83 -15.13 -10.25
CA GLU A 34 -17.83 -14.09 -9.97
C GLU A 34 -17.72 -13.84 -8.46
N GLY A 35 -16.53 -13.48 -8.00
CA GLY A 35 -16.32 -13.14 -6.63
C GLY A 35 -15.03 -12.33 -6.41
N PHE A 36 -14.99 -11.56 -5.33
CA PHE A 36 -13.76 -10.95 -4.84
C PHE A 36 -13.72 -11.00 -3.31
N HIS A 37 -12.51 -10.99 -2.76
CA HIS A 37 -12.31 -11.09 -1.32
C HIS A 37 -12.53 -9.77 -0.60
N GLN A 38 -13.27 -9.85 0.52
CA GLN A 38 -13.42 -8.80 1.52
C GLN A 38 -13.16 -9.40 2.90
N TYR A 39 -12.29 -8.79 3.68
CA TYR A 39 -11.87 -9.31 4.97
C TYR A 39 -13.04 -9.62 5.92
N GLU A 40 -14.02 -8.73 6.01
CA GLU A 40 -15.17 -8.86 6.92
C GLU A 40 -16.14 -9.96 6.50
N ARG A 41 -16.23 -10.25 5.20
CA ARG A 41 -17.09 -11.31 4.67
C ARG A 41 -16.50 -12.71 4.84
N ARG A 42 -15.22 -12.80 5.23
CA ARG A 42 -14.45 -14.04 5.46
C ARG A 42 -14.23 -14.92 4.24
N ASP A 43 -15.24 -15.13 3.39
CA ASP A 43 -15.12 -15.95 2.19
C ASP A 43 -14.01 -15.44 1.27
N HIS A 44 -13.18 -16.35 0.77
CA HIS A 44 -12.24 -16.06 -0.29
C HIS A 44 -12.96 -15.87 -1.62
N ALA A 45 -12.31 -15.21 -2.58
CA ALA A 45 -12.91 -14.90 -3.89
C ALA A 45 -13.42 -16.15 -4.61
N GLU A 46 -12.70 -17.27 -4.50
CA GLU A 46 -13.05 -18.56 -5.06
C GLU A 46 -14.37 -19.07 -4.49
N ILE A 47 -14.52 -19.00 -3.15
CA ILE A 47 -15.75 -19.44 -2.47
C ILE A 47 -16.94 -18.57 -2.87
N VAL A 48 -16.74 -17.25 -3.00
CA VAL A 48 -17.78 -16.34 -3.48
C VAL A 48 -18.20 -16.68 -4.92
N ALA A 49 -17.22 -16.95 -5.80
CA ALA A 49 -17.47 -17.31 -7.18
C ALA A 49 -18.17 -18.68 -7.32
N LEU A 50 -17.75 -19.69 -6.53
CA LEU A 50 -18.37 -21.02 -6.47
C LEU A 50 -19.85 -20.92 -6.05
N LYS A 51 -20.13 -20.17 -4.96
CA LYS A 51 -21.51 -19.93 -4.50
C LYS A 51 -22.35 -19.21 -5.55
N SER A 52 -21.77 -18.26 -6.28
CA SER A 52 -22.42 -17.54 -7.37
C SER A 52 -22.72 -18.45 -8.58
N ALA A 53 -21.83 -19.40 -8.87
CA ALA A 53 -22.00 -20.33 -9.99
C ALA A 53 -23.01 -21.45 -9.70
N GLY A 54 -23.09 -21.87 -8.42
CA GLY A 54 -23.92 -23.01 -8.01
C GLY A 54 -23.57 -24.29 -8.81
N GLU A 55 -24.55 -25.02 -9.28
CA GLU A 55 -24.37 -26.27 -10.05
C GLU A 55 -23.59 -26.08 -11.38
N LYS A 56 -23.53 -24.84 -11.89
CA LYS A 56 -22.73 -24.52 -13.09
C LYS A 56 -21.23 -24.51 -12.83
N ALA A 57 -20.79 -24.61 -11.60
CA ALA A 57 -19.38 -24.74 -11.22
C ALA A 57 -18.78 -26.06 -11.76
N ARG A 58 -19.58 -27.12 -11.77
CA ARG A 58 -19.15 -28.43 -12.25
C ARG A 58 -18.73 -28.38 -13.73
N GLY A 59 -17.49 -28.80 -13.99
CA GLY A 59 -16.90 -28.78 -15.34
C GLY A 59 -16.45 -27.41 -15.82
N ALA A 60 -16.62 -26.33 -15.03
CA ALA A 60 -16.17 -24.98 -15.38
C ALA A 60 -14.66 -24.83 -15.31
N THR A 61 -14.14 -23.76 -15.92
CA THR A 61 -12.79 -23.23 -15.70
C THR A 61 -12.85 -22.06 -14.72
N LEU A 62 -12.04 -22.12 -13.67
CA LEU A 62 -11.90 -21.08 -12.66
C LEU A 62 -10.66 -20.23 -12.97
N TYR A 63 -10.84 -18.92 -13.12
CA TYR A 63 -9.77 -17.93 -13.27
C TYR A 63 -9.64 -17.13 -11.98
N VAL A 64 -8.43 -17.08 -11.41
CA VAL A 64 -8.13 -16.36 -10.16
C VAL A 64 -6.79 -15.66 -10.29
N ASN A 65 -6.64 -14.47 -9.71
CA ASN A 65 -5.37 -13.75 -9.81
C ASN A 65 -4.27 -14.23 -8.86
N LEU A 66 -4.58 -15.11 -7.91
CA LEU A 66 -3.65 -15.70 -6.95
C LEU A 66 -3.91 -17.20 -6.82
N GLU A 67 -2.86 -18.01 -6.58
CA GLU A 67 -2.97 -19.45 -6.32
C GLU A 67 -4.00 -19.75 -5.21
N PRO A 68 -4.96 -20.67 -5.42
CA PRO A 68 -5.92 -21.05 -4.39
C PRO A 68 -5.24 -21.64 -3.16
N CYS A 69 -5.66 -21.21 -1.99
CA CYS A 69 -5.06 -21.67 -0.72
C CYS A 69 -5.35 -23.15 -0.44
N ASN A 70 -4.34 -23.84 0.15
CA ASN A 70 -4.41 -25.23 0.58
C ASN A 70 -4.07 -25.39 2.07
N HIS A 71 -4.51 -24.46 2.90
CA HIS A 71 -4.36 -24.51 4.35
C HIS A 71 -5.65 -24.06 5.01
N THR A 72 -5.90 -24.56 6.20
CA THR A 72 -7.01 -24.09 7.03
C THR A 72 -6.55 -22.84 7.79
N GLY A 73 -7.18 -21.72 7.47
CA GLY A 73 -7.01 -20.45 8.17
C GLY A 73 -8.28 -20.10 8.95
N ARG A 74 -8.82 -18.90 8.70
CA ARG A 74 -10.16 -18.48 9.21
C ARG A 74 -11.31 -19.22 8.52
N THR A 75 -11.05 -19.77 7.34
CA THR A 75 -11.95 -20.61 6.53
C THR A 75 -11.21 -21.88 6.11
N GLY A 76 -11.95 -22.86 5.61
CA GLY A 76 -11.34 -24.05 5.00
C GLY A 76 -10.58 -23.75 3.72
N PRO A 77 -9.73 -24.68 3.22
CA PRO A 77 -8.95 -24.50 2.01
C PRO A 77 -9.83 -24.32 0.77
N CYS A 78 -9.53 -23.32 -0.06
CA CYS A 78 -10.24 -23.12 -1.33
C CYS A 78 -10.07 -24.29 -2.28
N THR A 79 -8.91 -24.99 -2.25
CA THR A 79 -8.67 -26.19 -3.05
C THR A 79 -9.70 -27.27 -2.80
N GLU A 80 -10.10 -27.52 -1.55
CA GLU A 80 -11.09 -28.56 -1.22
C GLU A 80 -12.50 -28.19 -1.75
N ALA A 81 -12.90 -26.91 -1.64
CA ALA A 81 -14.17 -26.46 -2.21
C ALA A 81 -14.17 -26.58 -3.75
N ILE A 82 -13.07 -26.18 -4.41
CA ILE A 82 -12.90 -26.29 -5.87
C ILE A 82 -13.02 -27.76 -6.32
N ILE A 83 -12.43 -28.69 -5.56
CA ILE A 83 -12.50 -30.14 -5.84
C ILE A 83 -13.93 -30.66 -5.65
N ALA A 84 -14.57 -30.32 -4.53
CA ALA A 84 -15.92 -30.77 -4.19
C ALA A 84 -16.97 -30.33 -5.23
N ASP A 85 -16.86 -29.10 -5.72
CA ASP A 85 -17.77 -28.55 -6.72
C ASP A 85 -17.48 -29.05 -8.16
N GLY A 86 -16.43 -29.87 -8.32
CA GLY A 86 -16.12 -30.53 -9.59
C GLY A 86 -15.65 -29.61 -10.70
N VAL A 87 -14.91 -28.56 -10.34
CA VAL A 87 -14.24 -27.66 -11.29
C VAL A 87 -13.26 -28.48 -12.14
N ARG A 88 -13.24 -28.27 -13.46
CA ARG A 88 -12.37 -29.02 -14.36
C ARG A 88 -10.96 -28.45 -14.46
N ARG A 89 -10.83 -27.12 -14.42
CA ARG A 89 -9.57 -26.43 -14.67
C ARG A 89 -9.45 -25.17 -13.79
N VAL A 90 -8.24 -24.90 -13.30
CA VAL A 90 -7.89 -23.67 -12.58
C VAL A 90 -6.76 -22.95 -13.30
N VAL A 91 -6.98 -21.68 -13.62
CA VAL A 91 -5.99 -20.77 -14.20
C VAL A 91 -5.71 -19.66 -13.20
N ALA A 92 -4.49 -19.62 -12.63
CA ALA A 92 -4.07 -18.56 -11.75
C ALA A 92 -3.14 -17.57 -12.47
N ALA A 93 -3.19 -16.29 -12.10
CA ALA A 93 -2.25 -15.31 -12.64
C ALA A 93 -0.86 -15.48 -12.02
N MET A 94 -0.78 -15.69 -10.73
CA MET A 94 0.49 -15.85 -10.01
C MET A 94 0.40 -16.94 -8.95
N GLN A 95 1.57 -17.46 -8.59
CA GLN A 95 1.75 -18.36 -7.46
C GLN A 95 1.68 -17.58 -6.14
N ASP A 96 1.28 -18.24 -5.04
CA ASP A 96 1.25 -17.62 -3.72
C ASP A 96 2.66 -17.14 -3.32
N PRO A 97 2.86 -15.84 -3.02
CA PRO A 97 4.15 -15.32 -2.58
C PRO A 97 4.60 -15.81 -1.21
N ASN A 98 3.71 -16.42 -0.42
CA ASN A 98 4.02 -17.00 0.87
C ASN A 98 4.87 -18.29 0.70
N PRO A 99 6.14 -18.32 1.13
CA PRO A 99 7.01 -19.49 0.94
C PRO A 99 6.47 -20.78 1.60
N ALA A 100 5.63 -20.64 2.62
CA ALA A 100 5.06 -21.78 3.33
C ALA A 100 3.93 -22.48 2.56
N THR A 101 3.29 -21.79 1.60
CA THR A 101 2.10 -22.29 0.88
C THR A 101 2.29 -22.36 -0.62
N SER A 102 3.29 -21.66 -1.14
CA SER A 102 3.60 -21.53 -2.56
C SER A 102 3.69 -22.88 -3.29
N GLY A 103 2.89 -23.08 -4.32
CA GLY A 103 2.81 -24.30 -5.16
C GLY A 103 1.94 -25.41 -4.59
N ARG A 104 1.64 -25.41 -3.29
CA ARG A 104 0.89 -26.49 -2.63
C ARG A 104 -0.58 -26.54 -3.05
N GLY A 105 -1.17 -25.41 -3.40
CA GLY A 105 -2.51 -25.34 -3.95
C GLY A 105 -2.59 -26.04 -5.32
N PHE A 106 -1.64 -25.76 -6.19
CA PHE A 106 -1.56 -26.43 -7.50
C PHE A 106 -1.28 -27.93 -7.38
N GLU A 107 -0.37 -28.34 -6.49
CA GLU A 107 -0.09 -29.75 -6.22
C GLU A 107 -1.37 -30.50 -5.77
N ARG A 108 -2.12 -29.92 -4.84
CA ARG A 108 -3.38 -30.51 -4.34
C ARG A 108 -4.44 -30.64 -5.43
N LEU A 109 -4.60 -29.59 -6.27
CA LEU A 109 -5.55 -29.61 -7.40
C LEU A 109 -5.19 -30.65 -8.44
N ARG A 110 -3.90 -30.75 -8.83
CA ARG A 110 -3.43 -31.79 -9.78
C ARG A 110 -3.63 -33.20 -9.25
N ALA A 111 -3.37 -33.43 -7.95
CA ALA A 111 -3.61 -34.71 -7.29
C ALA A 111 -5.10 -35.14 -7.32
N ALA A 112 -6.01 -34.15 -7.47
CA ALA A 112 -7.44 -34.38 -7.67
C ALA A 112 -7.85 -34.39 -9.15
N ASN A 113 -6.92 -34.52 -10.11
CA ASN A 113 -7.12 -34.51 -11.56
C ASN A 113 -7.73 -33.19 -12.10
N ILE A 114 -7.51 -32.06 -11.42
CA ILE A 114 -7.89 -30.73 -11.93
C ILE A 114 -6.72 -30.16 -12.73
N GLU A 115 -6.99 -29.77 -13.96
CA GLU A 115 -6.00 -29.13 -14.83
C GLU A 115 -5.61 -27.75 -14.24
N THR A 116 -4.30 -27.44 -14.16
CA THR A 116 -3.83 -26.16 -13.64
C THR A 116 -2.91 -25.44 -14.62
N ALA A 117 -3.07 -24.12 -14.73
CA ALA A 117 -2.15 -23.22 -15.44
C ALA A 117 -1.84 -22.00 -14.58
N CYS A 118 -0.67 -21.41 -14.77
CA CYS A 118 -0.23 -20.22 -14.04
C CYS A 118 0.55 -19.28 -14.98
N GLY A 119 0.55 -17.97 -14.67
CA GLY A 119 1.33 -16.95 -15.37
C GLY A 119 0.54 -16.03 -16.29
N VAL A 120 -0.80 -16.16 -16.35
CA VAL A 120 -1.64 -15.29 -17.21
C VAL A 120 -1.84 -13.92 -16.54
N LEU A 121 -1.26 -12.86 -17.13
CA LEU A 121 -1.23 -11.50 -16.57
C LEU A 121 -0.53 -11.45 -15.17
N GLU A 122 0.57 -12.17 -15.04
CA GLU A 122 1.29 -12.31 -13.79
C GLU A 122 1.78 -10.96 -13.25
N ASP A 123 2.32 -10.09 -14.11
CA ASP A 123 2.83 -8.78 -13.69
C ASP A 123 1.74 -7.88 -13.09
N ASP A 124 0.52 -7.91 -13.66
CA ASP A 124 -0.62 -7.17 -13.12
C ASP A 124 -1.05 -7.72 -11.74
N ALA A 125 -1.05 -9.04 -11.58
CA ALA A 125 -1.37 -9.68 -10.31
C ALA A 125 -0.32 -9.38 -9.24
N ARG A 126 0.97 -9.40 -9.60
CA ARG A 126 2.08 -9.03 -8.74
C ARG A 126 1.98 -7.56 -8.30
N CYS A 127 1.76 -6.63 -9.24
CA CYS A 127 1.59 -5.22 -8.91
C CYS A 127 0.43 -4.98 -7.92
N LEU A 128 -0.67 -5.72 -8.07
CA LEU A 128 -1.83 -5.58 -7.18
C LEU A 128 -1.56 -6.12 -5.77
N ASN A 129 -0.70 -7.14 -5.64
CA ASN A 129 -0.43 -7.83 -4.37
C ASN A 129 1.00 -7.58 -3.83
N GLU A 130 1.72 -6.55 -4.31
CA GLU A 130 3.09 -6.25 -3.88
C GLU A 130 3.21 -6.01 -2.37
N ALA A 131 2.22 -5.35 -1.76
CA ALA A 131 2.20 -5.10 -0.33
C ALA A 131 2.04 -6.39 0.49
N PHE A 132 1.13 -7.27 0.08
CA PHE A 132 0.97 -8.58 0.69
C PHE A 132 2.24 -9.43 0.52
N ALA A 133 2.81 -9.48 -0.68
CA ALA A 133 4.03 -10.23 -0.96
C ALA A 133 5.22 -9.74 -0.11
N CYS A 134 5.38 -8.44 0.05
CA CYS A 134 6.38 -7.86 0.93
C CYS A 134 6.19 -8.30 2.39
N TRP A 135 4.99 -8.09 2.92
CA TRP A 135 4.71 -8.37 4.34
C TRP A 135 4.76 -9.85 4.68
N ILE A 136 4.20 -10.72 3.85
CA ILE A 136 4.17 -12.16 4.15
C ILE A 136 5.57 -12.76 4.21
N ARG A 137 6.52 -12.23 3.42
CA ARG A 137 7.90 -12.68 3.33
C ARG A 137 8.84 -12.02 4.35
N THR A 138 8.61 -10.73 4.67
CA THR A 138 9.56 -9.94 5.46
C THR A 138 9.01 -9.50 6.81
N LYS A 139 7.70 -9.60 7.01
CA LYS A 139 6.95 -9.04 8.16
C LYS A 139 7.11 -7.52 8.29
N ARG A 140 7.42 -6.85 7.19
CA ARG A 140 7.54 -5.39 7.08
C ARG A 140 6.62 -4.85 5.99
N PRO A 141 6.09 -3.62 6.11
CA PRO A 141 5.22 -3.05 5.10
C PRO A 141 5.98 -2.72 3.81
N PHE A 142 5.28 -2.79 2.70
CA PHE A 142 5.72 -2.23 1.43
C PHE A 142 5.65 -0.69 1.49
N VAL A 143 6.76 -0.01 1.21
CA VAL A 143 6.86 1.45 1.31
C VAL A 143 6.87 2.07 -0.08
N THR A 144 5.84 2.88 -0.36
CA THR A 144 5.81 3.77 -1.53
C THR A 144 6.15 5.18 -1.09
N LEU A 145 7.27 5.74 -1.58
CA LEU A 145 7.59 7.15 -1.38
C LEU A 145 6.92 7.97 -2.49
N LYS A 146 6.04 8.87 -2.08
CA LYS A 146 5.35 9.78 -2.99
C LYS A 146 5.80 11.22 -2.76
N SER A 147 6.13 11.94 -3.84
CA SER A 147 6.39 13.38 -3.77
C SER A 147 5.72 14.13 -4.93
N ALA A 148 5.36 15.39 -4.66
CA ALA A 148 4.94 16.34 -5.67
C ALA A 148 6.06 17.38 -5.84
N LEU A 149 6.53 17.54 -7.05
CA LEU A 149 7.73 18.30 -7.39
C LEU A 149 7.45 19.33 -8.50
N THR A 150 8.18 20.41 -8.47
CA THR A 150 8.35 21.26 -9.64
C THR A 150 9.26 20.56 -10.65
N LEU A 151 9.33 21.06 -11.89
CA LEU A 151 10.16 20.48 -12.94
C LEU A 151 11.66 20.51 -12.58
N ASP A 152 12.08 21.49 -11.79
CA ASP A 152 13.43 21.59 -11.22
C ASP A 152 13.61 20.85 -9.88
N GLY A 153 12.70 19.92 -9.55
CA GLY A 153 12.85 18.95 -8.44
C GLY A 153 12.59 19.50 -7.04
N GLN A 154 11.83 20.57 -6.89
CA GLN A 154 11.55 21.21 -5.60
C GLN A 154 10.19 20.80 -5.04
N LEU A 155 10.13 20.58 -3.70
CA LEU A 155 8.91 20.24 -2.94
C LEU A 155 8.02 21.44 -2.65
N THR A 156 8.52 22.68 -2.81
CA THR A 156 7.78 23.91 -2.49
C THR A 156 7.99 24.95 -3.56
N LEU A 157 6.96 25.76 -3.78
CA LEU A 157 7.10 26.99 -4.55
C LEU A 157 7.51 28.14 -3.60
N PRO A 158 8.23 29.18 -4.10
CA PRO A 158 8.54 30.37 -3.33
C PRO A 158 7.27 31.00 -2.75
N LYS A 159 7.33 31.42 -1.50
CA LYS A 159 6.21 32.14 -0.86
C LYS A 159 6.07 33.51 -1.52
N SER A 160 5.01 33.69 -2.27
CA SER A 160 4.65 35.02 -2.80
C SER A 160 4.14 35.90 -1.64
N ARG A 161 4.65 37.13 -1.51
CA ARG A 161 4.15 38.13 -0.54
C ARG A 161 2.64 38.44 -0.69
N GLN A 162 2.07 38.17 -1.87
CA GLN A 162 0.67 38.43 -2.20
C GLN A 162 -0.28 37.24 -1.96
N ARG A 163 0.24 36.00 -1.71
CA ARG A 163 -0.57 34.81 -1.52
C ARG A 163 -0.49 34.30 -0.09
N LYS A 164 -1.55 34.52 0.70
CA LYS A 164 -1.70 34.01 2.07
C LYS A 164 -1.98 32.47 2.14
N LYS A 165 -2.21 31.79 1.01
CA LYS A 165 -2.52 30.37 0.98
C LYS A 165 -1.38 29.57 0.33
N SER A 166 -1.11 28.36 0.83
CA SER A 166 -0.21 27.41 0.19
C SER A 166 -0.67 27.14 -1.24
N THR A 167 0.22 27.34 -2.20
CA THR A 167 -0.09 27.08 -3.61
C THR A 167 0.21 25.63 -3.91
N TRP A 168 -0.78 24.92 -4.44
CA TRP A 168 -0.57 23.56 -4.91
C TRP A 168 0.45 23.53 -6.06
N ILE A 169 1.41 22.61 -5.96
CA ILE A 169 2.40 22.38 -7.01
C ILE A 169 1.72 21.71 -8.20
N THR A 170 1.04 20.59 -7.92
CA THR A 170 0.47 19.69 -8.92
C THR A 170 -1.01 19.99 -9.23
N SER A 171 -1.46 19.47 -10.37
CA SER A 171 -2.83 19.56 -10.90
C SER A 171 -3.86 18.87 -9.99
N GLU A 172 -5.13 19.03 -10.31
CA GLU A 172 -6.23 18.39 -9.61
C GLU A 172 -6.23 16.88 -9.86
N GLU A 173 -5.95 16.46 -11.08
CA GLU A 173 -5.85 15.06 -11.49
C GLU A 173 -4.74 14.33 -10.71
N SER A 174 -3.58 14.94 -10.56
CA SER A 174 -2.50 14.40 -9.73
C SER A 174 -2.91 14.28 -8.26
N ARG A 175 -3.62 15.28 -7.73
CA ARG A 175 -4.13 15.22 -6.35
C ARG A 175 -5.20 14.14 -6.17
N ALA A 176 -6.05 13.92 -7.17
CA ALA A 176 -7.02 12.84 -7.16
C ALA A 176 -6.33 11.48 -7.14
N GLU A 177 -5.24 11.30 -7.92
CA GLU A 177 -4.44 10.09 -7.88
C GLU A 177 -3.80 9.86 -6.51
N VAL A 178 -3.26 10.91 -5.88
CA VAL A 178 -2.74 10.84 -4.51
C VAL A 178 -3.82 10.38 -3.52
N GLN A 179 -5.09 10.78 -3.69
CA GLN A 179 -6.17 10.26 -2.83
C GLN A 179 -6.44 8.77 -3.10
N ARG A 180 -6.36 8.31 -4.36
CA ARG A 180 -6.42 6.86 -4.67
C ARG A 180 -5.26 6.08 -4.04
N MET A 181 -4.03 6.62 -4.08
CA MET A 181 -2.87 6.03 -3.40
C MET A 181 -3.06 5.94 -1.89
N ARG A 182 -3.60 6.99 -1.26
CA ARG A 182 -3.94 6.97 0.17
C ARG A 182 -5.01 5.93 0.49
N HIS A 183 -6.02 5.80 -0.40
CA HIS A 183 -7.06 4.78 -0.28
C HIS A 183 -6.48 3.37 -0.35
N ALA A 184 -5.53 3.12 -1.25
CA ALA A 184 -4.88 1.83 -1.44
C ALA A 184 -3.85 1.49 -0.35
N SER A 185 -3.52 2.42 0.54
CA SER A 185 -2.51 2.24 1.59
C SER A 185 -3.15 2.01 2.96
N ASP A 186 -2.53 1.15 3.79
CA ASP A 186 -2.97 0.94 5.17
C ASP A 186 -2.54 2.09 6.08
N ALA A 187 -1.36 2.66 5.84
CA ALA A 187 -0.84 3.79 6.60
C ALA A 187 -0.24 4.88 5.72
N LEU A 188 -0.34 6.13 6.20
CA LEU A 188 0.39 7.28 5.69
C LEU A 188 1.43 7.71 6.73
N LEU A 189 2.70 7.71 6.34
CA LEU A 189 3.81 8.07 7.22
C LEU A 189 4.40 9.42 6.80
N THR A 190 4.63 10.29 7.80
CA THR A 190 5.29 11.58 7.58
C THR A 190 6.22 11.95 8.73
N GLY A 191 7.04 12.97 8.54
CA GLY A 191 7.84 13.59 9.60
C GLY A 191 7.14 14.79 10.21
N ILE A 192 7.50 15.13 11.46
CA ILE A 192 6.96 16.29 12.17
C ILE A 192 7.17 17.60 11.40
N GLY A 193 8.19 17.70 10.57
CA GLY A 193 8.45 18.89 9.75
C GLY A 193 7.27 19.24 8.82
N THR A 194 6.63 18.25 8.24
CA THR A 194 5.43 18.43 7.38
C THR A 194 4.25 19.01 8.19
N ILE A 195 4.06 18.53 9.43
CA ILE A 195 2.97 19.03 10.28
C ILE A 195 3.22 20.50 10.67
N LEU A 196 4.46 20.82 11.03
CA LEU A 196 4.83 22.19 11.45
C LEU A 196 4.80 23.19 10.28
N ALA A 197 5.03 22.73 9.05
CA ALA A 197 5.02 23.57 7.86
C ALA A 197 3.63 23.84 7.30
N ASP A 198 2.79 22.78 7.22
CA ASP A 198 1.58 22.79 6.39
C ASP A 198 0.29 22.51 7.18
N ASP A 199 0.38 22.06 8.44
CA ASP A 199 -0.75 21.62 9.29
C ASP A 199 -1.79 20.77 8.51
N PRO A 200 -1.37 19.66 7.85
CA PRO A 200 -2.23 18.88 6.99
C PRO A 200 -3.18 17.96 7.78
N LEU A 201 -4.26 17.53 7.13
CA LEU A 201 -5.17 16.51 7.70
C LEU A 201 -4.61 15.09 7.57
N LEU A 202 -3.84 14.80 6.54
CA LEU A 202 -3.28 13.47 6.19
C LEU A 202 -4.36 12.38 5.99
N THR A 203 -5.57 12.74 5.64
CA THR A 203 -6.70 11.81 5.48
C THR A 203 -6.82 11.31 4.05
N ASP A 204 -7.40 10.12 3.90
CA ASP A 204 -8.00 9.66 2.65
C ASP A 204 -9.32 10.40 2.42
N ARG A 205 -9.45 11.02 1.26
CA ARG A 205 -10.62 11.77 0.80
C ARG A 205 -11.10 11.32 -0.56
N SER A 206 -10.80 10.06 -0.92
CA SER A 206 -11.22 9.46 -2.18
C SER A 206 -12.73 9.25 -2.26
N GLY A 207 -13.41 9.12 -1.11
CA GLY A 207 -14.81 8.74 -1.02
C GLY A 207 -15.07 7.25 -1.27
N LEU A 208 -14.02 6.47 -1.51
CA LEU A 208 -14.13 5.04 -1.74
C LEU A 208 -14.31 4.26 -0.43
N PRO A 209 -15.01 3.12 -0.45
CA PRO A 209 -15.26 2.32 0.74
C PRO A 209 -13.96 1.67 1.24
N ARG A 210 -13.69 1.77 2.54
CA ARG A 210 -12.58 1.07 3.18
C ARG A 210 -12.97 0.47 4.52
N ARG A 211 -12.31 -0.63 4.87
CA ARG A 211 -12.57 -1.39 6.10
C ARG A 211 -12.12 -0.64 7.36
N GLN A 212 -10.92 -0.09 7.32
CA GLN A 212 -10.32 0.65 8.42
C GLN A 212 -9.89 2.03 7.96
N ARG A 213 -9.86 3.00 8.86
CA ARG A 213 -9.30 4.31 8.55
C ARG A 213 -7.83 4.22 8.17
N LEU A 214 -7.39 5.11 7.31
CA LEU A 214 -5.96 5.27 6.99
C LEU A 214 -5.20 5.62 8.26
N LEU A 215 -4.28 4.74 8.70
CA LEU A 215 -3.45 5.01 9.86
C LEU A 215 -2.48 6.16 9.56
N ARG A 216 -2.58 7.24 10.31
CA ARG A 216 -1.70 8.42 10.18
C ARG A 216 -0.54 8.28 11.15
N VAL A 217 0.69 8.22 10.61
CA VAL A 217 1.91 7.97 11.38
C VAL A 217 2.85 9.17 11.28
N ILE A 218 3.25 9.71 12.44
CA ILE A 218 4.15 10.86 12.51
C ILE A 218 5.45 10.45 13.23
N LEU A 219 6.59 10.69 12.58
CA LEU A 219 7.91 10.56 13.21
C LEU A 219 8.28 11.87 13.88
N ASP A 220 8.37 11.88 15.21
CA ASP A 220 8.65 13.09 16.01
C ASP A 220 9.56 12.80 17.21
N ALA A 221 10.85 12.73 16.96
CA ALA A 221 11.85 12.37 17.98
C ALA A 221 11.75 13.20 19.28
N LYS A 222 11.41 14.48 19.16
CA LYS A 222 11.33 15.43 20.30
C LYS A 222 9.90 15.73 20.74
N LEU A 223 8.92 15.02 20.19
CA LEU A 223 7.49 15.19 20.47
C LEU A 223 7.05 16.67 20.32
N ARG A 224 7.33 17.29 19.17
CA ARG A 224 6.99 18.68 18.86
C ARG A 224 5.59 18.87 18.32
N LEU A 225 4.84 17.78 18.08
CA LEU A 225 3.48 17.81 17.55
C LEU A 225 2.60 18.76 18.39
N PRO A 226 2.02 19.81 17.77
CA PRO A 226 1.14 20.72 18.48
C PRO A 226 -0.20 20.03 18.79
N PRO A 227 -0.67 20.07 20.06
CA PRO A 227 -1.97 19.46 20.42
C PRO A 227 -3.17 20.08 19.71
N ASN A 228 -3.04 21.30 19.22
CA ASN A 228 -4.09 22.02 18.48
C ASN A 228 -3.98 21.90 16.96
N SER A 229 -3.03 21.08 16.44
CA SER A 229 -2.90 20.84 15.00
C SER A 229 -4.13 20.11 14.45
N ARG A 230 -4.39 20.32 13.14
CA ARG A 230 -5.56 19.71 12.45
C ARG A 230 -5.52 18.19 12.51
N VAL A 231 -4.34 17.58 12.40
CA VAL A 231 -4.19 16.13 12.47
C VAL A 231 -4.59 15.56 13.84
N VAL A 232 -4.27 16.27 14.94
CA VAL A 232 -4.69 15.88 16.30
C VAL A 232 -6.18 16.10 16.50
N LYS A 233 -6.71 17.26 16.13
CA LYS A 233 -8.16 17.58 16.27
C LYS A 233 -9.08 16.60 15.51
N THR A 234 -8.55 15.92 14.50
CA THR A 234 -9.29 14.95 13.69
C THR A 234 -8.89 13.51 13.99
N ALA A 235 -8.13 13.28 15.07
CA ALA A 235 -7.75 11.93 15.50
C ALA A 235 -9.00 11.14 15.94
N ASP A 236 -9.10 9.91 15.45
CA ASP A 236 -10.17 8.98 15.78
C ASP A 236 -9.59 7.55 15.75
N ASN A 237 -8.74 7.24 16.72
CA ASN A 237 -7.98 5.99 16.83
C ASN A 237 -7.11 5.64 15.60
N ASP A 238 -6.84 6.63 14.76
CA ASP A 238 -6.10 6.50 13.50
C ASP A 238 -4.81 7.33 13.45
N LEU A 239 -4.35 7.86 14.59
CA LEU A 239 -3.15 8.69 14.68
C LEU A 239 -2.13 8.09 15.66
N VAL A 240 -0.95 7.75 15.13
CA VAL A 240 0.20 7.24 15.90
C VAL A 240 1.37 8.21 15.78
N VAL A 241 2.01 8.52 16.91
CA VAL A 241 3.24 9.31 16.95
C VAL A 241 4.37 8.46 17.50
N PHE A 242 5.38 8.23 16.68
CA PHE A 242 6.63 7.63 17.14
C PHE A 242 7.58 8.70 17.68
N THR A 243 8.09 8.47 18.89
CA THR A 243 8.95 9.44 19.58
C THR A 243 10.09 8.77 20.35
N ALA A 244 11.14 9.52 20.67
CA ALA A 244 12.19 9.12 21.62
C ALA A 244 11.90 9.60 23.05
N VAL A 245 10.92 10.48 23.22
CA VAL A 245 10.56 11.07 24.52
C VAL A 245 9.88 10.01 25.41
N PRO A 246 10.15 9.99 26.73
CA PRO A 246 9.47 9.09 27.67
C PRO A 246 7.93 9.26 27.63
N LEU A 247 7.20 8.13 27.65
CA LEU A 247 5.73 8.14 27.56
C LEU A 247 5.04 8.75 28.78
N ASN A 248 5.72 8.81 29.92
CA ASN A 248 5.24 9.46 31.13
C ASN A 248 5.43 10.99 31.15
N SER A 249 5.99 11.57 30.08
CA SER A 249 6.15 13.02 29.96
C SER A 249 4.79 13.75 29.91
N PRO A 250 4.69 14.99 30.42
CA PRO A 250 3.44 15.75 30.40
C PRO A 250 2.87 15.91 28.98
N LYS A 251 3.76 16.05 27.98
CA LYS A 251 3.38 16.24 26.60
C LYS A 251 2.82 14.96 25.96
N ALA A 252 3.44 13.80 26.25
CA ALA A 252 2.91 12.51 25.81
C ALA A 252 1.53 12.27 26.40
N ARG A 253 1.35 12.46 27.70
CA ARG A 253 0.05 12.31 28.39
C ARG A 253 -1.02 13.24 27.81
N ARG A 254 -0.65 14.48 27.43
CA ARG A 254 -1.59 15.41 26.81
C ARG A 254 -2.07 14.91 25.45
N LEU A 255 -1.13 14.48 24.58
CA LEU A 255 -1.50 13.93 23.26
C LEU A 255 -2.35 12.66 23.38
N GLN A 256 -2.03 11.79 24.35
CA GLN A 256 -2.84 10.59 24.62
C GLN A 256 -4.28 10.91 25.04
N LYS A 257 -4.49 12.00 25.80
CA LYS A 257 -5.84 12.49 26.16
C LYS A 257 -6.63 12.99 24.95
N GLU A 258 -5.96 13.45 23.89
CA GLU A 258 -6.55 13.86 22.61
C GLU A 258 -6.76 12.67 21.64
N GLY A 259 -6.64 11.42 22.11
CA GLY A 259 -6.83 10.23 21.28
C GLY A 259 -5.66 9.87 20.37
N VAL A 260 -4.47 10.44 20.62
CA VAL A 260 -3.25 10.14 19.87
C VAL A 260 -2.53 8.97 20.53
N GLU A 261 -2.24 7.91 19.79
CA GLU A 261 -1.36 6.85 20.28
C GLU A 261 0.10 7.33 20.21
N VAL A 262 0.79 7.34 21.33
CA VAL A 262 2.20 7.74 21.43
C VAL A 262 3.04 6.52 21.73
N LEU A 263 4.00 6.22 20.86
CA LEU A 263 4.89 5.06 21.00
C LEU A 263 6.35 5.50 21.03
N ARG A 264 7.09 4.88 21.94
CA ARG A 264 8.52 5.11 22.03
C ARG A 264 9.28 4.10 21.18
N ILE A 265 10.09 4.61 20.25
CA ILE A 265 11.04 3.81 19.47
C ILE A 265 12.43 4.45 19.49
N PRO A 266 13.49 3.71 19.13
CA PRO A 266 14.85 4.23 19.09
C PRO A 266 14.99 5.48 18.21
N ALA A 267 15.92 6.36 18.59
CA ALA A 267 16.35 7.50 17.80
C ALA A 267 17.87 7.68 17.95
N THR A 268 18.54 8.04 16.86
CA THR A 268 19.98 8.30 16.82
C THR A 268 20.23 9.66 16.21
N GLY A 269 21.08 10.48 16.85
CA GLY A 269 21.38 11.83 16.35
C GLY A 269 20.14 12.73 16.22
N GLY A 270 19.12 12.53 17.07
CA GLY A 270 17.86 13.28 17.02
C GLY A 270 16.91 12.89 15.88
N ARG A 271 17.20 11.81 15.16
CA ARG A 271 16.37 11.23 14.10
C ARG A 271 15.78 9.91 14.56
N MET A 272 14.51 9.68 14.24
CA MET A 272 13.83 8.42 14.52
C MET A 272 14.43 7.29 13.68
N ASP A 273 14.54 6.10 14.27
CA ASP A 273 14.90 4.89 13.54
C ASP A 273 13.72 4.45 12.67
N LEU A 274 13.85 4.69 11.36
CA LEU A 274 12.80 4.36 10.37
C LEU A 274 12.60 2.85 10.26
N ASN A 275 13.66 2.03 10.42
CA ASN A 275 13.55 0.58 10.41
C ASN A 275 12.74 0.09 11.61
N ALA A 276 12.97 0.62 12.80
CA ALA A 276 12.19 0.28 13.99
C ALA A 276 10.71 0.69 13.84
N ALA A 277 10.44 1.87 13.25
CA ALA A 277 9.07 2.31 12.95
C ALA A 277 8.35 1.33 12.00
N LEU A 278 9.00 0.95 10.89
CA LEU A 278 8.43 0.01 9.92
C LEU A 278 8.26 -1.40 10.49
N THR A 279 9.16 -1.85 11.37
CA THR A 279 9.03 -3.13 12.05
C THR A 279 7.81 -3.14 12.98
N GLU A 280 7.59 -2.07 13.74
CA GLU A 280 6.40 -1.94 14.59
C GLU A 280 5.10 -1.90 13.76
N LEU A 281 5.10 -1.19 12.61
CA LEU A 281 3.96 -1.19 11.71
C LEU A 281 3.69 -2.58 11.12
N GLY A 282 4.72 -3.31 10.71
CA GLY A 282 4.58 -4.69 10.21
C GLY A 282 4.02 -5.66 11.27
N ARG A 283 4.41 -5.51 12.55
CA ARG A 283 3.85 -6.27 13.68
C ARG A 283 2.36 -6.01 13.89
N ARG A 284 1.86 -4.84 13.49
CA ARG A 284 0.45 -4.45 13.50
C ARG A 284 -0.32 -4.86 12.24
N GLU A 285 0.27 -5.70 11.41
CA GLU A 285 -0.31 -6.14 10.13
C GLU A 285 -0.62 -4.97 9.18
N ILE A 286 0.17 -3.88 9.25
CA ILE A 286 0.17 -2.82 8.24
C ILE A 286 1.01 -3.33 7.07
N LEU A 287 0.37 -3.62 5.96
CA LEU A 287 1.01 -4.19 4.77
C LEU A 287 1.63 -3.12 3.88
N SER A 288 1.05 -1.93 3.86
CA SER A 288 1.42 -0.85 2.95
C SER A 288 1.54 0.49 3.65
N VAL A 289 2.63 1.22 3.33
CA VAL A 289 2.90 2.58 3.84
C VAL A 289 3.10 3.51 2.66
N LEU A 290 2.29 4.57 2.61
CA LEU A 290 2.53 5.73 1.75
C LEU A 290 3.36 6.74 2.54
N LEU A 291 4.62 6.94 2.12
CA LEU A 291 5.52 7.93 2.70
C LEU A 291 5.35 9.26 1.96
N GLU A 292 4.80 10.26 2.64
CA GLU A 292 4.67 11.64 2.16
C GLU A 292 5.43 12.56 3.11
N ALA A 293 6.64 12.99 2.75
CA ALA A 293 7.51 13.68 3.69
C ALA A 293 8.35 14.80 3.03
N GLY A 294 9.03 15.55 3.87
CA GLY A 294 10.01 16.55 3.47
C GLY A 294 11.40 15.95 3.21
N PRO A 295 12.37 16.79 2.82
CA PRO A 295 13.64 16.36 2.24
C PRO A 295 14.49 15.49 3.17
N THR A 296 14.45 15.75 4.47
CA THR A 296 15.24 14.99 5.44
C THR A 296 14.77 13.54 5.54
N LEU A 297 13.46 13.32 5.65
CA LEU A 297 12.91 11.97 5.76
C LEU A 297 12.93 11.24 4.41
N ASN A 298 12.71 11.94 3.30
CA ASN A 298 12.88 11.37 1.96
C ASN A 298 14.31 10.85 1.76
N GLY A 299 15.32 11.70 2.07
CA GLY A 299 16.73 11.32 1.97
C GLY A 299 17.08 10.14 2.87
N THR A 300 16.60 10.13 4.12
CA THR A 300 16.80 9.00 5.03
C THR A 300 16.18 7.73 4.47
N ALA A 301 14.93 7.78 4.02
CA ALA A 301 14.21 6.61 3.51
C ALA A 301 14.89 5.98 2.28
N VAL A 302 15.36 6.81 1.34
CA VAL A 302 16.08 6.33 0.16
C VAL A 302 17.45 5.77 0.57
N SER A 303 18.23 6.49 1.40
CA SER A 303 19.58 6.08 1.79
C SER A 303 19.61 4.81 2.66
N THR A 304 18.57 4.55 3.45
CA THR A 304 18.46 3.33 4.25
C THR A 304 17.88 2.15 3.50
N GLY A 305 17.50 2.33 2.22
CA GLY A 305 16.98 1.26 1.37
C GLY A 305 15.62 0.72 1.81
N VAL A 306 14.80 1.49 2.53
CA VAL A 306 13.48 1.03 2.98
C VAL A 306 12.37 1.31 1.98
N VAL A 307 12.65 2.10 0.94
CA VAL A 307 11.68 2.43 -0.11
C VAL A 307 11.67 1.31 -1.15
N HIS A 308 10.49 0.78 -1.43
CA HIS A 308 10.30 -0.24 -2.47
C HIS A 308 9.90 0.40 -3.81
N LYS A 309 9.10 1.46 -3.75
CA LYS A 309 8.54 2.13 -4.93
C LYS A 309 8.59 3.65 -4.78
N LEU A 310 8.98 4.33 -5.85
CA LEU A 310 8.85 5.78 -5.99
C LEU A 310 7.62 6.13 -6.83
N MET A 311 6.93 7.20 -6.46
CA MET A 311 5.87 7.84 -7.25
C MET A 311 6.05 9.35 -7.19
N LEU A 312 6.68 9.92 -8.20
CA LEU A 312 7.08 11.33 -8.25
C LEU A 312 6.23 12.07 -9.29
N PHE A 313 5.47 13.06 -8.84
CA PHE A 313 4.65 13.91 -9.71
C PHE A 313 5.39 15.20 -10.00
N TYR A 314 5.68 15.48 -11.25
CA TYR A 314 6.35 16.68 -11.73
C TYR A 314 5.34 17.63 -12.37
N ALA A 315 5.18 18.82 -11.79
CA ALA A 315 4.39 19.89 -12.38
C ALA A 315 5.25 20.75 -13.31
N PRO A 316 4.71 21.31 -14.40
CA PRO A 316 5.42 22.19 -15.34
C PRO A 316 5.62 23.60 -14.74
N LYS A 317 6.32 23.66 -13.62
CA LYS A 317 6.63 24.87 -12.85
C LYS A 317 8.08 24.84 -12.40
N PHE A 318 8.67 26.00 -12.17
CA PHE A 318 9.99 26.15 -11.59
C PHE A 318 9.88 26.88 -10.25
N ALA A 319 10.63 26.42 -9.25
CA ALA A 319 10.75 27.07 -7.95
C ALA A 319 12.07 27.85 -7.82
N GLY A 320 13.09 27.47 -8.57
CA GLY A 320 14.43 28.06 -8.49
C GLY A 320 15.14 27.76 -7.18
N GLU A 321 16.18 28.53 -6.86
CA GLU A 321 17.06 28.30 -5.72
C GLU A 321 16.39 28.41 -4.33
N THR A 322 15.23 29.07 -4.26
CA THR A 322 14.50 29.23 -2.98
C THR A 322 13.55 28.06 -2.68
N GLY A 323 13.48 27.08 -3.56
CA GLY A 323 12.72 25.85 -3.37
C GLY A 323 13.31 24.96 -2.29
N VAL A 324 12.52 24.01 -1.80
CA VAL A 324 12.98 22.95 -0.90
C VAL A 324 13.25 21.69 -1.73
N PRO A 325 14.46 21.13 -1.74
CA PRO A 325 14.80 20.00 -2.60
C PRO A 325 14.03 18.74 -2.22
N PHE A 326 13.91 17.80 -3.17
CA PHE A 326 13.26 16.51 -2.96
C PHE A 326 13.82 15.73 -1.77
N ALA A 327 15.14 15.67 -1.65
CA ALA A 327 15.81 14.88 -0.62
C ALA A 327 17.16 15.48 -0.22
N HIS A 328 17.49 15.43 1.07
CA HIS A 328 18.84 15.67 1.55
C HIS A 328 19.57 14.33 1.62
N MET A 329 20.48 14.08 0.69
CA MET A 329 21.29 12.86 0.63
C MET A 329 22.78 13.21 0.74
N SER A 330 23.50 12.44 1.56
CA SER A 330 24.95 12.66 1.80
C SER A 330 25.83 12.13 0.66
N ALA A 331 25.30 11.21 -0.15
CA ALA A 331 25.99 10.66 -1.31
C ALA A 331 24.99 10.47 -2.46
N ALA A 332 25.44 10.72 -3.68
CA ALA A 332 24.68 10.36 -4.87
C ALA A 332 24.69 8.84 -5.04
N THR A 333 23.52 8.26 -5.33
CA THR A 333 23.48 6.88 -5.83
C THR A 333 23.42 6.93 -7.35
N GLN A 334 24.34 6.23 -8.00
CA GLN A 334 24.38 6.10 -9.46
C GLN A 334 23.68 4.83 -9.93
N THR A 335 22.97 4.14 -9.05
CA THR A 335 22.27 2.91 -9.41
C THR A 335 21.15 3.26 -10.40
N PRO A 336 21.14 2.72 -11.61
CA PRO A 336 20.04 2.89 -12.54
C PRO A 336 18.73 2.40 -11.93
N LEU A 337 17.65 3.13 -12.14
CA LEU A 337 16.31 2.70 -11.74
C LEU A 337 15.71 1.87 -12.88
N PRO A 338 15.55 0.55 -12.70
CA PRO A 338 14.93 -0.27 -13.73
C PRO A 338 13.41 -0.02 -13.78
N ASN A 339 12.81 -0.32 -14.93
CA ASN A 339 11.36 -0.36 -15.11
C ASN A 339 10.64 0.96 -14.78
N LEU A 340 11.15 2.08 -15.29
CA LEU A 340 10.47 3.35 -15.20
C LEU A 340 9.15 3.31 -15.97
N ARG A 341 8.07 3.74 -15.31
CA ARG A 341 6.77 4.00 -15.94
C ARG A 341 6.47 5.49 -15.87
N VAL A 342 6.05 6.07 -16.98
CA VAL A 342 5.68 7.47 -17.07
C VAL A 342 4.19 7.55 -17.39
N GLN A 343 3.47 8.36 -16.62
CA GLN A 343 2.04 8.60 -16.79
C GLN A 343 1.74 10.10 -16.73
N GLN A 344 0.77 10.55 -17.51
CA GLN A 344 0.31 11.93 -17.48
C GLN A 344 -0.96 12.07 -16.64
N PHE A 345 -1.01 13.12 -15.81
CA PHE A 345 -2.15 13.49 -14.97
C PHE A 345 -2.45 14.98 -15.18
N GLY A 346 -3.41 15.29 -16.06
CA GLY A 346 -3.63 16.64 -16.50
C GLY A 346 -2.39 17.20 -17.19
N GLN A 347 -1.83 18.30 -16.66
CA GLN A 347 -0.57 18.89 -17.14
C GLN A 347 0.69 18.32 -16.50
N ASP A 348 0.56 17.49 -15.47
CA ASP A 348 1.69 16.93 -14.73
C ASP A 348 2.13 15.59 -15.32
N VAL A 349 3.40 15.25 -15.08
CA VAL A 349 3.97 13.95 -15.41
C VAL A 349 4.33 13.22 -14.13
N ALA A 350 3.84 12.00 -13.97
CA ALA A 350 4.25 11.13 -12.88
C ALA A 350 5.26 10.09 -13.35
N ILE A 351 6.32 9.91 -12.58
CA ILE A 351 7.34 8.89 -12.76
C ILE A 351 7.21 7.87 -11.65
N GLN A 352 6.96 6.61 -12.03
CA GLN A 352 6.97 5.46 -11.13
C GLN A 352 8.26 4.68 -11.36
N ALA A 353 8.94 4.29 -10.27
CA ALA A 353 10.11 3.43 -10.31
C ALA A 353 10.09 2.45 -9.15
N TYR A 354 10.56 1.22 -9.38
CA TYR A 354 10.81 0.25 -8.33
C TYR A 354 12.28 0.29 -7.91
N LEU A 355 12.53 0.40 -6.62
CA LEU A 355 13.87 0.32 -6.03
C LEU A 355 14.21 -1.10 -5.58
N GLN A 356 13.17 -1.91 -5.32
CA GLN A 356 13.31 -3.29 -4.85
C GLN A 356 12.23 -4.17 -5.49
N ASP A 357 12.59 -5.39 -5.83
CA ASP A 357 11.66 -6.43 -6.28
C ASP A 357 11.31 -7.34 -5.08
N VAL A 358 10.07 -7.23 -4.58
CA VAL A 358 9.60 -8.02 -3.43
C VAL A 358 9.34 -9.49 -3.78
N TYR A 359 9.33 -9.85 -5.06
CA TYR A 359 9.15 -11.22 -5.54
C TYR A 359 10.47 -11.94 -5.79
N ARG A 360 11.59 -11.21 -5.85
CA ARG A 360 12.91 -11.81 -6.02
C ARG A 360 13.23 -12.73 -4.82
N LYS A 361 13.74 -13.92 -5.09
CA LYS A 361 14.24 -14.80 -4.02
C LYS A 361 15.37 -14.08 -3.29
N MET A 362 15.27 -14.00 -1.96
CA MET A 362 16.37 -13.52 -1.12
C MET A 362 17.49 -14.55 -1.09
#